data_de4b63fb1927a9927718a4fa82642a1f
#
_entry.id   de4b63fb1927a9927718a4fa82642a1f
#
_cell.length_a   1.000
_cell.length_b   1.000
_cell.length_c   1.000
_cell.angle_alpha   90.00
_cell.angle_beta   90.00
_cell.angle_gamma   90.00
#
_symmetry.space_group_name_H-M   'P 1'
#
loop_
_entity.id
_entity.type
_entity.pdbx_description
1 polymer ?
#
loop_
_entity_poly.entity_id
_entity_poly.type
_entity_poly.pdbx_seq_one_letter_code
_entity_poly.pdbx_strand_id
1 'polypeptide(L)'
;MKRSIFKGMMCLLLLGVGATSVYAQQQQRKDTLVVARDGTGEYRNIQEAVEAVRAFMDYTVTIYIKNGIYKEKLVIPSWVKNVQLVGESAEKTIITYDDHANINKMGTFRTYTVKVEGNDITFKDLTIENNAAPLGQAVALHTEGDRLMFVNCRFLGNQDTIYTGTEGARLLFTNCYIEGTTDFIFGPSTALFEYCELHSKRDSYITAASTPQSEEFGYVFKNCKLTAAPGVKKVYLGRPWRPYASRRMAQLEESGERKDSPLCRIRKYGCGRRYFRACGMG
;
A
#
# COMPACT_ATOMS: atom_id res chain seq x y z
N MET A 1 -78.04 -66.34 -11.98
CA MET A 1 -77.96 -64.88 -12.26
C MET A 1 -77.79 -64.14 -10.94
N LYS A 2 -76.59 -63.70 -10.60
CA LYS A 2 -76.33 -62.66 -9.57
C LYS A 2 -75.03 -61.97 -9.94
N ARG A 3 -75.14 -60.74 -10.36
CA ARG A 3 -73.98 -59.83 -10.63
C ARG A 3 -73.47 -59.34 -9.31
N SER A 4 -72.23 -59.65 -9.00
CA SER A 4 -71.49 -59.09 -7.91
C SER A 4 -70.80 -57.77 -8.38
N ILE A 5 -71.16 -56.70 -7.72
CA ILE A 5 -70.58 -55.38 -7.98
C ILE A 5 -69.34 -55.22 -7.07
N PHE A 6 -68.14 -55.29 -7.66
CA PHE A 6 -66.89 -55.03 -6.97
C PHE A 6 -66.73 -53.50 -6.83
N LYS A 7 -66.94 -53.00 -5.64
CA LYS A 7 -66.59 -51.61 -5.33
C LYS A 7 -65.10 -51.54 -5.13
N GLY A 8 -64.42 -51.04 -6.13
CA GLY A 8 -63.01 -50.68 -6.02
C GLY A 8 -62.86 -49.43 -5.14
N MET A 9 -62.27 -49.62 -3.98
CA MET A 9 -61.87 -48.54 -3.06
C MET A 9 -60.53 -48.03 -3.54
N MET A 10 -60.55 -46.89 -4.23
CA MET A 10 -59.33 -46.17 -4.68
C MET A 10 -58.74 -45.40 -3.50
N CYS A 11 -57.71 -45.97 -2.86
CA CYS A 11 -56.93 -45.28 -1.89
C CYS A 11 -56.09 -44.17 -2.62
N LEU A 12 -56.54 -42.93 -2.49
CA LEU A 12 -55.70 -41.78 -2.84
C LEU A 12 -54.60 -41.67 -1.79
N LEU A 13 -53.43 -42.19 -2.13
CA LEU A 13 -52.18 -41.84 -1.45
C LEU A 13 -51.83 -40.37 -1.81
N LEU A 14 -52.22 -39.46 -0.95
CA LEU A 14 -51.68 -38.09 -0.94
C LEU A 14 -50.19 -38.16 -0.52
N LEU A 15 -49.30 -38.27 -1.51
CA LEU A 15 -47.91 -38.00 -1.35
C LEU A 15 -47.76 -36.49 -1.08
N GLY A 16 -47.77 -36.15 0.21
CA GLY A 16 -47.31 -34.84 0.65
C GLY A 16 -45.85 -34.66 0.26
N VAL A 17 -45.60 -34.05 -0.91
CA VAL A 17 -44.29 -33.51 -1.25
C VAL A 17 -44.07 -32.35 -0.29
N GLY A 18 -43.45 -32.66 0.84
CA GLY A 18 -42.85 -31.63 1.69
C GLY A 18 -41.86 -30.88 0.86
N ALA A 19 -42.27 -29.73 0.35
CA ALA A 19 -41.33 -28.76 -0.14
C ALA A 19 -40.44 -28.32 1.05
N THR A 20 -39.37 -29.06 1.26
CA THR A 20 -38.25 -28.55 2.04
C THR A 20 -37.73 -27.37 1.23
N SER A 21 -38.24 -26.18 1.52
CA SER A 21 -37.61 -24.95 1.16
C SER A 21 -36.21 -25.00 1.78
N VAL A 22 -35.26 -25.42 0.99
CA VAL A 22 -33.85 -25.18 1.24
C VAL A 22 -33.72 -23.66 1.17
N TYR A 23 -33.98 -22.99 2.29
CA TYR A 23 -33.47 -21.67 2.48
C TYR A 23 -31.95 -21.85 2.46
N ALA A 24 -31.35 -21.64 1.27
CA ALA A 24 -29.97 -21.34 1.18
C ALA A 24 -29.81 -20.14 2.14
N GLN A 25 -29.26 -20.39 3.31
CA GLN A 25 -28.80 -19.32 4.19
C GLN A 25 -27.87 -18.55 3.30
N GLN A 26 -28.34 -17.42 2.77
CA GLN A 26 -27.52 -16.41 2.19
C GLN A 26 -26.60 -15.99 3.33
N GLN A 27 -25.45 -16.61 3.40
CA GLN A 27 -24.43 -16.31 4.37
C GLN A 27 -24.19 -14.81 4.20
N GLN A 28 -24.64 -14.03 5.17
CA GLN A 28 -24.64 -12.57 5.09
C GLN A 28 -23.20 -12.16 4.82
N ARG A 29 -22.98 -11.61 3.63
CA ARG A 29 -21.68 -11.25 3.12
C ARG A 29 -21.06 -10.26 4.08
N LYS A 30 -19.95 -10.62 4.69
CA LYS A 30 -19.25 -9.77 5.62
C LYS A 30 -18.24 -8.93 4.86
N ASP A 31 -18.61 -7.69 4.60
CA ASP A 31 -17.78 -6.76 3.82
C ASP A 31 -16.78 -5.98 4.69
N THR A 32 -16.85 -6.14 6.03
CA THR A 32 -15.94 -5.46 6.97
C THR A 32 -15.43 -6.42 8.03
N LEU A 33 -14.11 -6.48 8.20
CA LEU A 33 -13.40 -7.20 9.24
C LEU A 33 -12.74 -6.18 10.18
N VAL A 34 -12.87 -6.37 11.50
CA VAL A 34 -12.35 -5.41 12.48
C VAL A 34 -11.14 -6.01 13.19
N VAL A 35 -10.01 -5.31 13.13
CA VAL A 35 -8.77 -5.64 13.83
C VAL A 35 -8.57 -4.71 15.01
N ALA A 36 -8.34 -5.27 16.20
CA ALA A 36 -8.05 -4.50 17.41
C ALA A 36 -7.12 -5.26 18.36
N ARG A 37 -5.98 -4.66 18.72
CA ARG A 37 -4.99 -5.25 19.62
C ARG A 37 -5.54 -5.58 21.00
N ASP A 38 -6.48 -4.78 21.48
CA ASP A 38 -7.13 -4.93 22.81
C ASP A 38 -8.16 -6.08 22.83
N GLY A 39 -8.45 -6.70 21.68
CA GLY A 39 -9.41 -7.79 21.55
C GLY A 39 -10.86 -7.32 21.41
N THR A 40 -11.12 -6.05 21.21
CA THR A 40 -12.47 -5.51 20.91
C THR A 40 -12.87 -5.68 19.44
N GLY A 41 -11.95 -6.15 18.59
CA GLY A 41 -12.19 -6.56 17.21
C GLY A 41 -12.33 -8.08 17.06
N GLU A 42 -12.54 -8.52 15.84
CA GLU A 42 -12.61 -9.94 15.50
C GLU A 42 -11.23 -10.58 15.43
N TYR A 43 -10.24 -9.78 15.08
CA TYR A 43 -8.85 -10.19 14.92
C TYR A 43 -7.96 -9.31 15.80
N ARG A 44 -6.88 -9.87 16.30
CA ARG A 44 -5.87 -9.13 17.07
C ARG A 44 -4.68 -8.70 16.21
N ASN A 45 -4.43 -9.41 15.12
CA ASN A 45 -3.37 -9.17 14.15
C ASN A 45 -3.97 -8.89 12.77
N ILE A 46 -3.30 -8.06 11.99
CA ILE A 46 -3.78 -7.68 10.65
C ILE A 46 -3.61 -8.85 9.69
N GLN A 47 -2.53 -9.63 9.84
CA GLN A 47 -2.29 -10.82 9.01
C GLN A 47 -3.43 -11.82 9.10
N GLU A 48 -3.98 -12.08 10.29
CA GLU A 48 -5.12 -12.98 10.48
C GLU A 48 -6.37 -12.49 9.73
N ALA A 49 -6.62 -11.19 9.73
CA ALA A 49 -7.73 -10.61 8.97
C ALA A 49 -7.52 -10.71 7.46
N VAL A 50 -6.28 -10.53 6.97
CA VAL A 50 -5.93 -10.73 5.55
C VAL A 50 -6.14 -12.18 5.13
N GLU A 51 -5.74 -13.14 5.95
CA GLU A 51 -5.91 -14.58 5.69
C GLU A 51 -7.38 -15.03 5.71
N ALA A 52 -8.24 -14.32 6.44
CA ALA A 52 -9.68 -14.55 6.44
C ALA A 52 -10.39 -14.03 5.19
N VAL A 53 -9.72 -13.20 4.38
CA VAL A 53 -10.25 -12.71 3.11
C VAL A 53 -10.25 -13.84 2.08
N ARG A 54 -11.39 -14.06 1.42
CA ARG A 54 -11.50 -15.07 0.35
C ARG A 54 -10.65 -14.68 -0.86
N ALA A 55 -10.09 -15.68 -1.52
CA ALA A 55 -9.32 -15.47 -2.75
C ALA A 55 -10.21 -14.97 -3.91
N PHE A 56 -9.63 -14.14 -4.79
CA PHE A 56 -10.18 -13.70 -6.07
C PHE A 56 -11.57 -13.05 -6.02
N MET A 57 -11.84 -12.28 -4.97
CA MET A 57 -13.14 -11.59 -4.83
C MET A 57 -13.38 -10.58 -5.95
N ASP A 58 -14.65 -10.45 -6.34
CA ASP A 58 -15.17 -9.45 -7.28
C ASP A 58 -15.81 -8.23 -6.58
N TYR A 59 -15.71 -8.18 -5.26
CA TYR A 59 -16.23 -7.12 -4.40
C TYR A 59 -15.16 -6.64 -3.43
N THR A 60 -15.37 -5.47 -2.85
CA THR A 60 -14.45 -4.88 -1.89
C THR A 60 -14.72 -5.39 -0.48
N VAL A 61 -13.67 -5.80 0.22
CA VAL A 61 -13.66 -6.05 1.67
C VAL A 61 -12.84 -4.98 2.36
N THR A 62 -13.38 -4.44 3.44
CA THR A 62 -12.68 -3.48 4.29
C THR A 62 -12.13 -4.19 5.52
N ILE A 63 -10.83 -4.08 5.75
CA ILE A 63 -10.18 -4.44 7.01
C ILE A 63 -10.02 -3.14 7.78
N TYR A 64 -10.89 -2.92 8.78
CA TYR A 64 -10.83 -1.75 9.65
C TYR A 64 -9.91 -2.04 10.83
N ILE A 65 -8.88 -1.20 10.99
CA ILE A 65 -7.80 -1.41 11.95
C ILE A 65 -7.87 -0.31 13.01
N LYS A 66 -8.20 -0.68 14.24
CA LYS A 66 -8.24 0.26 15.36
C LYS A 66 -6.84 0.77 15.71
N ASN A 67 -6.79 1.92 16.38
CA ASN A 67 -5.55 2.50 16.88
C ASN A 67 -4.76 1.48 17.69
N GLY A 68 -3.46 1.42 17.43
CA GLY A 68 -2.55 0.48 18.08
C GLY A 68 -1.23 0.33 17.33
N ILE A 69 -0.25 -0.27 18.00
CA ILE A 69 1.03 -0.63 17.39
C ILE A 69 0.97 -2.12 17.05
N TYR A 70 0.98 -2.43 15.76
CA TYR A 70 0.95 -3.78 15.21
C TYR A 70 2.36 -4.17 14.78
N LYS A 71 3.12 -4.81 15.69
CA LYS A 71 4.46 -5.28 15.36
C LYS A 71 4.37 -6.64 14.68
N GLU A 72 4.26 -6.61 13.37
CA GLU A 72 4.12 -7.80 12.52
C GLU A 72 4.66 -7.55 11.11
N LYS A 73 5.11 -8.61 10.44
CA LYS A 73 5.38 -8.58 9.01
C LYS A 73 4.10 -8.98 8.29
N LEU A 74 3.51 -8.03 7.58
CA LEU A 74 2.25 -8.22 6.87
C LEU A 74 2.52 -8.59 5.42
N VAL A 75 1.90 -9.67 4.94
CA VAL A 75 1.91 -10.06 3.54
C VAL A 75 0.48 -10.11 3.00
N ILE A 76 0.21 -9.35 1.95
CA ILE A 76 -1.04 -9.45 1.19
C ILE A 76 -0.73 -10.26 -0.07
N PRO A 77 -1.11 -11.55 -0.11
CA PRO A 77 -0.71 -12.45 -1.19
C PRO A 77 -1.46 -12.14 -2.50
N SER A 78 -0.91 -12.63 -3.62
CA SER A 78 -1.37 -12.31 -4.97
C SER A 78 -2.82 -12.71 -5.28
N TRP A 79 -3.38 -13.66 -4.56
CA TRP A 79 -4.78 -14.08 -4.70
C TRP A 79 -5.77 -13.20 -3.91
N VAL A 80 -5.29 -12.33 -3.02
CA VAL A 80 -6.10 -11.31 -2.33
C VAL A 80 -6.18 -10.07 -3.20
N LYS A 81 -7.38 -9.67 -3.57
CA LYS A 81 -7.66 -8.47 -4.37
C LYS A 81 -8.92 -7.75 -3.88
N ASN A 82 -9.10 -6.50 -4.30
CA ASN A 82 -10.24 -5.68 -3.90
C ASN A 82 -10.37 -5.52 -2.38
N VAL A 83 -9.26 -5.24 -1.70
CA VAL A 83 -9.23 -5.05 -0.25
C VAL A 83 -8.83 -3.62 0.09
N GLN A 84 -9.51 -3.05 1.09
CA GLN A 84 -9.14 -1.79 1.70
C GLN A 84 -8.70 -2.03 3.15
N LEU A 85 -7.46 -1.64 3.48
CA LEU A 85 -6.98 -1.58 4.85
C LEU A 85 -7.14 -0.14 5.34
N VAL A 86 -8.04 0.07 6.29
CA VAL A 86 -8.39 1.40 6.79
C VAL A 86 -8.05 1.51 8.27
N GLY A 87 -7.07 2.34 8.60
CA GLY A 87 -6.73 2.66 9.97
C GLY A 87 -7.75 3.62 10.59
N GLU A 88 -7.90 3.57 11.89
CA GLU A 88 -8.73 4.51 12.64
C GLU A 88 -8.13 5.93 12.63
N SER A 89 -6.79 6.05 12.63
CA SER A 89 -6.08 7.31 12.36
C SER A 89 -4.66 7.05 11.84
N ALA A 90 -4.19 7.93 10.95
CA ALA A 90 -2.88 7.79 10.32
C ALA A 90 -1.73 7.77 11.33
N GLU A 91 -1.83 8.53 12.43
CA GLU A 91 -0.77 8.68 13.43
C GLU A 91 -0.76 7.57 14.49
N LYS A 92 -1.90 6.91 14.72
CA LYS A 92 -2.07 5.99 15.84
C LYS A 92 -2.31 4.53 15.43
N THR A 93 -2.63 4.28 14.15
CA THR A 93 -2.69 2.93 13.59
C THR A 93 -1.36 2.64 12.90
N ILE A 94 -0.45 1.95 13.59
CA ILE A 94 0.94 1.79 13.18
C ILE A 94 1.25 0.33 12.93
N ILE A 95 1.60 -0.03 11.70
CA ILE A 95 2.15 -1.33 11.33
C ILE A 95 3.67 -1.17 11.30
N THR A 96 4.40 -1.87 12.16
CA THR A 96 5.84 -1.68 12.32
C THR A 96 6.60 -3.00 12.39
N TYR A 97 7.83 -3.00 11.90
CA TYR A 97 8.82 -4.06 12.10
C TYR A 97 10.23 -3.47 12.06
N ASP A 98 11.25 -4.28 12.36
CA ASP A 98 12.61 -3.80 12.59
C ASP A 98 13.71 -4.62 11.88
N ASP A 99 13.38 -5.30 10.77
CA ASP A 99 14.36 -6.00 9.96
C ASP A 99 15.20 -5.03 9.12
N HIS A 100 16.52 -5.29 9.00
CA HIS A 100 17.42 -4.61 8.06
C HIS A 100 18.30 -5.61 7.31
N ALA A 101 18.82 -5.22 6.16
CA ALA A 101 19.50 -6.11 5.19
C ALA A 101 20.68 -6.89 5.77
N ASN A 102 21.33 -6.38 6.81
CA ASN A 102 22.50 -7.00 7.43
C ASN A 102 22.18 -8.08 8.47
N ILE A 103 20.89 -8.20 8.90
CA ILE A 103 20.49 -9.29 9.78
C ILE A 103 20.62 -10.60 9.02
N ASN A 104 21.53 -11.48 9.45
CA ASN A 104 21.77 -12.78 8.85
C ASN A 104 21.93 -12.72 7.32
N LYS A 105 22.45 -11.62 6.78
CA LYS A 105 22.60 -11.37 5.34
C LYS A 105 21.31 -11.55 4.55
N MET A 106 20.16 -11.20 5.12
CA MET A 106 18.88 -11.44 4.48
C MET A 106 18.66 -10.62 3.19
N GLY A 107 19.40 -9.52 3.03
CA GLY A 107 19.29 -8.62 1.87
C GLY A 107 18.03 -7.74 1.90
N THR A 108 18.00 -6.69 1.08
CA THR A 108 17.00 -5.63 1.08
C THR A 108 15.55 -6.13 0.99
N PHE A 109 15.27 -7.00 0.02
CA PHE A 109 13.89 -7.36 -0.35
C PHE A 109 13.15 -8.23 0.67
N ARG A 110 13.83 -8.72 1.69
CA ARG A 110 13.23 -9.48 2.78
C ARG A 110 13.02 -8.68 4.06
N THR A 111 13.42 -7.41 4.07
CA THR A 111 13.32 -6.54 5.26
C THR A 111 11.97 -5.86 5.44
N TYR A 112 11.05 -6.04 4.51
CA TYR A 112 9.76 -5.34 4.50
C TYR A 112 8.97 -5.51 5.81
N THR A 113 8.28 -4.45 6.19
CA THR A 113 7.22 -4.52 7.19
C THR A 113 5.92 -4.97 6.52
N VAL A 114 5.54 -4.34 5.40
CA VAL A 114 4.35 -4.71 4.62
C VAL A 114 4.77 -5.09 3.21
N LYS A 115 4.36 -6.27 2.73
CA LYS A 115 4.51 -6.71 1.35
C LYS A 115 3.14 -6.89 0.69
N VAL A 116 2.94 -6.28 -0.49
CA VAL A 116 1.69 -6.31 -1.23
C VAL A 116 1.93 -6.98 -2.58
N GLU A 117 1.45 -8.21 -2.72
CA GLU A 117 1.51 -8.97 -3.98
C GLU A 117 0.16 -8.94 -4.72
N GLY A 118 -0.93 -8.63 -3.99
CA GLY A 118 -2.28 -8.53 -4.53
C GLY A 118 -2.53 -7.25 -5.32
N ASN A 119 -3.51 -7.30 -6.21
CA ASN A 119 -3.95 -6.16 -7.03
C ASN A 119 -5.19 -5.49 -6.43
N ASP A 120 -5.44 -4.22 -6.83
CA ASP A 120 -6.63 -3.48 -6.40
C ASP A 120 -6.72 -3.34 -4.87
N ILE A 121 -5.58 -3.04 -4.24
CA ILE A 121 -5.47 -2.88 -2.79
C ILE A 121 -5.35 -1.39 -2.45
N THR A 122 -6.13 -0.97 -1.46
CA THR A 122 -6.08 0.40 -0.93
C THR A 122 -5.65 0.39 0.54
N PHE A 123 -4.71 1.25 0.88
CA PHE A 123 -4.35 1.58 2.25
C PHE A 123 -4.80 3.00 2.56
N LYS A 124 -5.41 3.20 3.72
CA LYS A 124 -5.94 4.50 4.11
C LYS A 124 -5.77 4.76 5.60
N ASP A 125 -5.42 6.00 5.95
CA ASP A 125 -5.40 6.51 7.33
C ASP A 125 -4.56 5.64 8.30
N LEU A 126 -3.35 5.22 7.89
CA LEU A 126 -2.45 4.41 8.72
C LEU A 126 -0.96 4.71 8.46
N THR A 127 -0.13 4.26 9.38
CA THR A 127 1.33 4.33 9.28
C THR A 127 1.91 2.95 8.98
N ILE A 128 2.82 2.89 8.01
CA ILE A 128 3.71 1.74 7.75
C ILE A 128 5.14 2.16 8.06
N GLU A 129 5.77 1.48 8.99
CA GLU A 129 7.08 1.84 9.50
C GLU A 129 8.05 0.66 9.44
N ASN A 130 9.28 0.89 9.00
CA ASN A 130 10.39 0.04 9.37
C ASN A 130 11.25 0.77 10.40
N ASN A 131 11.18 0.30 11.63
CA ASN A 131 11.79 0.93 12.80
C ASN A 131 13.23 0.44 13.05
N ALA A 132 13.87 -0.21 12.08
CA ALA A 132 15.26 -0.63 12.21
C ALA A 132 16.19 0.57 12.38
N ALA A 133 17.20 0.43 13.22
CA ALA A 133 18.30 1.40 13.28
C ALA A 133 18.95 1.52 11.88
N PRO A 134 19.59 2.67 11.54
CA PRO A 134 20.16 2.92 10.22
C PRO A 134 21.44 2.11 9.96
N LEU A 135 21.34 0.79 10.04
CA LEU A 135 22.41 -0.19 9.88
C LEU A 135 22.50 -0.79 8.47
N GLY A 136 21.60 -0.39 7.56
CA GLY A 136 21.51 -0.88 6.19
C GLY A 136 20.14 -0.58 5.60
N GLN A 137 19.86 -1.18 4.45
CA GLN A 137 18.56 -1.09 3.79
C GLN A 137 17.48 -1.70 4.68
N ALA A 138 16.32 -1.03 4.78
CA ALA A 138 15.23 -1.44 5.67
C ALA A 138 13.89 -0.96 5.09
N VAL A 139 13.21 -1.86 4.39
CA VAL A 139 11.99 -1.55 3.64
C VAL A 139 10.78 -1.51 4.57
N ALA A 140 10.03 -0.42 4.58
CA ALA A 140 8.73 -0.37 5.24
C ALA A 140 7.65 -0.96 4.33
N LEU A 141 7.55 -0.49 3.08
CA LEU A 141 6.58 -0.96 2.10
C LEU A 141 7.27 -1.60 0.89
N HIS A 142 6.90 -2.82 0.57
CA HIS A 142 7.31 -3.56 -0.62
C HIS A 142 6.07 -3.88 -1.47
N THR A 143 5.99 -3.38 -2.70
CA THR A 143 4.85 -3.63 -3.59
C THR A 143 5.26 -4.50 -4.79
N GLU A 144 4.42 -5.49 -5.10
CA GLU A 144 4.51 -6.30 -6.32
C GLU A 144 3.19 -6.25 -7.13
N GLY A 145 2.10 -5.82 -6.52
CA GLY A 145 0.77 -5.72 -7.13
C GLY A 145 0.61 -4.48 -8.01
N ASP A 146 -0.42 -4.51 -8.86
CA ASP A 146 -0.86 -3.39 -9.70
C ASP A 146 -2.11 -2.72 -9.13
N ARG A 147 -2.34 -1.45 -9.47
CA ARG A 147 -3.46 -0.60 -9.03
C ARG A 147 -3.55 -0.51 -7.50
N LEU A 148 -2.41 -0.15 -6.91
CA LEU A 148 -2.32 0.06 -5.47
C LEU A 148 -2.53 1.54 -5.16
N MET A 149 -3.34 1.82 -4.12
CA MET A 149 -3.63 3.17 -3.67
C MET A 149 -3.27 3.34 -2.20
N PHE A 150 -2.62 4.46 -1.91
CA PHE A 150 -2.24 4.86 -0.54
C PHE A 150 -2.77 6.27 -0.30
N VAL A 151 -3.72 6.40 0.62
CA VAL A 151 -4.44 7.65 0.89
C VAL A 151 -4.25 8.05 2.34
N ASN A 152 -3.72 9.24 2.57
CA ASN A 152 -3.47 9.77 3.92
C ASN A 152 -2.67 8.79 4.80
N CYS A 153 -1.65 8.15 4.21
CA CYS A 153 -0.77 7.21 4.90
C CYS A 153 0.56 7.85 5.25
N ARG A 154 1.24 7.27 6.24
CA ARG A 154 2.59 7.66 6.61
C ARG A 154 3.54 6.49 6.38
N PHE A 155 4.68 6.77 5.72
CA PHE A 155 5.74 5.79 5.48
C PHE A 155 7.00 6.26 6.18
N LEU A 156 7.35 5.54 7.24
CA LEU A 156 8.46 5.91 8.09
C LEU A 156 9.59 4.89 7.95
N GLY A 157 10.80 5.38 7.71
CA GLY A 157 11.97 4.52 7.56
C GLY A 157 13.26 5.30 7.45
N ASN A 158 14.29 4.61 7.00
CA ASN A 158 15.62 5.16 6.76
C ASN A 158 16.03 4.96 5.29
N GLN A 159 17.02 4.12 5.00
CA GLN A 159 17.39 3.77 3.64
C GLN A 159 16.38 2.78 3.06
N ASP A 160 15.91 3.02 1.83
CA ASP A 160 15.04 2.11 1.07
C ASP A 160 13.62 1.96 1.67
N THR A 161 12.99 3.03 2.14
CA THR A 161 11.68 2.98 2.84
C THR A 161 10.58 2.36 1.99
N ILE A 162 10.43 2.73 0.70
CA ILE A 162 9.39 2.23 -0.21
C ILE A 162 10.05 1.57 -1.43
N TYR A 163 9.78 0.29 -1.63
CA TYR A 163 10.12 -0.45 -2.85
C TYR A 163 8.90 -0.68 -3.73
N THR A 164 8.98 -0.26 -5.01
CA THR A 164 7.94 -0.43 -6.02
C THR A 164 8.39 -1.48 -7.04
N GLY A 165 8.07 -2.77 -6.78
CA GLY A 165 8.80 -3.91 -7.31
C GLY A 165 8.49 -4.31 -8.76
N THR A 166 7.28 -4.10 -9.25
CA THR A 166 6.85 -4.67 -10.54
C THR A 166 6.91 -3.65 -11.68
N GLU A 167 7.57 -4.02 -12.77
CA GLU A 167 7.58 -3.24 -14.02
C GLU A 167 6.15 -3.11 -14.57
N GLY A 168 5.76 -1.88 -14.97
CA GLY A 168 4.43 -1.60 -15.49
C GLY A 168 3.29 -1.53 -14.45
N ALA A 169 3.54 -1.89 -13.19
CA ALA A 169 2.55 -1.71 -12.13
C ALA A 169 2.30 -0.22 -11.85
N ARG A 170 1.06 0.08 -11.48
CA ARG A 170 0.56 1.45 -11.26
C ARG A 170 0.25 1.68 -9.80
N LEU A 171 0.87 2.69 -9.23
CA LEU A 171 0.71 3.06 -7.84
C LEU A 171 0.28 4.52 -7.72
N LEU A 172 -0.61 4.80 -6.77
CA LEU A 172 -1.04 6.15 -6.41
C LEU A 172 -0.80 6.39 -4.91
N PHE A 173 -0.03 7.43 -4.63
CA PHE A 173 0.13 7.96 -3.27
C PHE A 173 -0.49 9.35 -3.24
N THR A 174 -1.50 9.57 -2.40
CA THR A 174 -2.15 10.88 -2.26
C THR A 174 -2.25 11.29 -0.79
N ASN A 175 -1.90 12.54 -0.52
CA ASN A 175 -1.84 13.12 0.83
C ASN A 175 -0.98 12.29 1.81
N CYS A 176 0.09 11.66 1.32
CA CYS A 176 0.96 10.84 2.16
C CYS A 176 2.16 11.62 2.71
N TYR A 177 2.61 11.23 3.90
CA TYR A 177 3.90 11.62 4.45
C TYR A 177 4.90 10.49 4.26
N ILE A 178 6.05 10.77 3.64
CA ILE A 178 7.07 9.78 3.30
C ILE A 178 8.42 10.30 3.78
N GLU A 179 9.11 9.56 4.64
CA GLU A 179 10.43 9.94 5.11
C GLU A 179 11.49 8.87 4.92
N GLY A 180 12.72 9.31 4.82
CA GLY A 180 13.86 8.43 4.76
C GLY A 180 15.21 9.15 4.70
N THR A 181 16.27 8.37 4.55
CA THR A 181 17.64 8.89 4.48
C THR A 181 18.20 8.87 3.05
N THR A 182 18.20 7.71 2.41
CA THR A 182 18.82 7.49 1.09
C THR A 182 17.92 6.59 0.27
N ASP A 183 17.68 6.96 -1.00
CA ASP A 183 16.96 6.16 -1.98
C ASP A 183 15.62 5.64 -1.43
N PHE A 184 14.97 6.48 -0.60
CA PHE A 184 13.83 6.01 0.22
C PHE A 184 12.54 5.78 -0.58
N ILE A 185 12.56 6.02 -1.90
CA ILE A 185 11.56 5.55 -2.87
C ILE A 185 12.34 4.96 -4.06
N PHE A 186 12.23 3.66 -4.27
CA PHE A 186 13.00 3.00 -5.32
C PHE A 186 12.23 1.86 -6.01
N GLY A 187 12.63 1.50 -7.23
CA GLY A 187 12.02 0.41 -7.99
C GLY A 187 11.57 0.81 -9.39
N PRO A 188 11.00 -0.15 -10.17
CA PRO A 188 10.69 0.01 -11.59
C PRO A 188 9.28 0.51 -11.90
N SER A 189 8.31 0.48 -10.96
CA SER A 189 6.91 0.74 -11.24
C SER A 189 6.64 2.18 -11.70
N THR A 190 5.50 2.40 -12.32
CA THR A 190 4.92 3.75 -12.51
C THR A 190 4.19 4.16 -11.23
N ALA A 191 4.60 5.28 -10.63
CA ALA A 191 3.98 5.78 -9.41
C ALA A 191 3.71 7.28 -9.48
N LEU A 192 2.46 7.66 -9.18
CA LEU A 192 2.04 9.05 -9.00
C LEU A 192 2.01 9.39 -7.50
N PHE A 193 2.76 10.42 -7.13
CA PHE A 193 2.73 11.03 -5.81
C PHE A 193 2.03 12.38 -5.94
N GLU A 194 0.87 12.52 -5.31
CA GLU A 194 0.07 13.75 -5.41
C GLU A 194 -0.23 14.29 -4.00
N TYR A 195 0.07 15.58 -3.79
CA TYR A 195 -0.08 16.26 -2.49
C TYR A 195 0.68 15.58 -1.35
N CYS A 196 1.78 14.88 -1.64
CA CYS A 196 2.60 14.20 -0.64
C CYS A 196 3.66 15.12 -0.05
N GLU A 197 4.05 14.87 1.21
CA GLU A 197 5.25 15.44 1.81
C GLU A 197 6.37 14.40 1.78
N LEU A 198 7.51 14.74 1.15
CA LEU A 198 8.71 13.91 1.09
C LEU A 198 9.77 14.52 2.02
N HIS A 199 10.08 13.84 3.13
CA HIS A 199 10.95 14.35 4.17
C HIS A 199 12.31 13.65 4.18
N SER A 200 13.37 14.40 3.89
CA SER A 200 14.74 13.89 3.88
C SER A 200 15.40 14.02 5.25
N LYS A 201 15.80 12.91 5.84
CA LYS A 201 16.44 12.86 7.17
C LYS A 201 17.94 13.11 7.12
N ARG A 202 18.58 13.08 5.94
CA ARG A 202 20.01 13.36 5.74
C ARG A 202 20.31 13.80 4.30
N ASP A 203 21.53 14.32 4.10
CA ASP A 203 22.03 14.65 2.76
C ASP A 203 22.14 13.38 1.91
N SER A 204 21.27 13.24 0.90
CA SER A 204 21.25 12.10 -0.03
C SER A 204 20.21 12.26 -1.14
N TYR A 205 19.86 11.15 -1.77
CA TYR A 205 18.84 11.05 -2.81
C TYR A 205 17.50 10.63 -2.23
N ILE A 206 16.41 11.23 -2.73
CA ILE A 206 15.03 10.84 -2.40
C ILE A 206 14.69 9.53 -3.11
N THR A 207 15.02 9.44 -4.41
CA THR A 207 14.61 8.31 -5.24
C THR A 207 15.78 7.62 -5.94
N ALA A 208 15.61 6.29 -6.13
CA ALA A 208 16.43 5.44 -7.01
C ALA A 208 15.52 4.67 -7.97
N ALA A 209 14.89 5.37 -8.91
CA ALA A 209 14.02 4.76 -9.90
C ALA A 209 14.80 3.81 -10.83
N SER A 210 14.19 2.68 -11.18
CA SER A 210 14.71 1.73 -12.18
C SER A 210 13.73 1.47 -13.31
N THR A 211 12.88 2.47 -13.62
CA THR A 211 11.84 2.41 -14.65
C THR A 211 12.40 1.91 -15.98
N PRO A 212 11.82 0.87 -16.60
CA PRO A 212 12.24 0.36 -17.91
C PRO A 212 12.09 1.38 -19.01
N GLN A 213 12.83 1.20 -20.10
CA GLN A 213 12.74 2.08 -21.26
C GLN A 213 11.38 1.97 -21.99
N SER A 214 10.71 0.82 -21.86
CA SER A 214 9.39 0.55 -22.42
C SER A 214 8.28 1.37 -21.77
N GLU A 215 8.46 1.76 -20.49
CA GLU A 215 7.44 2.49 -19.74
C GLU A 215 7.41 3.97 -20.12
N GLU A 216 6.20 4.51 -20.35
CA GLU A 216 6.01 5.92 -20.68
C GLU A 216 6.31 6.81 -19.47
N PHE A 217 5.91 6.39 -18.27
CA PHE A 217 6.10 7.13 -17.03
C PHE A 217 6.82 6.28 -15.99
N GLY A 218 7.66 6.94 -15.21
CA GLY A 218 8.24 6.39 -13.98
C GLY A 218 7.58 7.02 -12.76
N TYR A 219 8.39 7.70 -11.92
CA TYR A 219 7.86 8.43 -10.76
C TYR A 219 7.45 9.86 -11.17
N VAL A 220 6.19 10.20 -10.89
CA VAL A 220 5.60 11.51 -11.13
C VAL A 220 5.24 12.14 -9.79
N PHE A 221 5.75 13.34 -9.52
CA PHE A 221 5.43 14.10 -8.31
C PHE A 221 4.63 15.33 -8.69
N LYS A 222 3.40 15.44 -8.17
CA LYS A 222 2.48 16.54 -8.45
C LYS A 222 2.04 17.18 -7.14
N ASN A 223 2.21 18.50 -7.05
CA ASN A 223 1.85 19.26 -5.84
C ASN A 223 2.48 18.72 -4.53
N CYS A 224 3.66 18.12 -4.63
CA CYS A 224 4.36 17.57 -3.49
C CYS A 224 5.21 18.61 -2.79
N LYS A 225 5.29 18.52 -1.46
CA LYS A 225 6.16 19.32 -0.60
C LYS A 225 7.43 18.53 -0.30
N LEU A 226 8.60 19.15 -0.52
CA LEU A 226 9.89 18.57 -0.15
C LEU A 226 10.38 19.26 1.12
N THR A 227 10.64 18.48 2.16
CA THR A 227 11.12 18.96 3.45
C THR A 227 12.39 18.20 3.86
N ALA A 228 13.08 18.73 4.84
CA ALA A 228 14.30 18.09 5.34
C ALA A 228 14.49 18.34 6.84
N ALA A 229 15.17 17.42 7.51
CA ALA A 229 15.54 17.55 8.90
C ALA A 229 16.54 18.73 9.13
N PRO A 230 16.58 19.31 10.32
CA PRO A 230 17.56 20.37 10.64
C PRO A 230 18.99 19.92 10.33
N GLY A 231 19.76 20.78 9.65
CA GLY A 231 21.15 20.50 9.27
C GLY A 231 21.33 19.79 7.93
N VAL A 232 20.28 19.27 7.31
CA VAL A 232 20.32 18.71 5.96
C VAL A 232 20.41 19.82 4.92
N LYS A 233 21.39 19.73 4.01
CA LYS A 233 21.70 20.80 3.04
C LYS A 233 21.72 20.36 1.58
N LYS A 234 21.93 19.08 1.31
CA LYS A 234 22.14 18.54 -0.04
C LYS A 234 21.20 17.36 -0.31
N VAL A 235 19.99 17.70 -0.78
CA VAL A 235 18.99 16.71 -1.16
C VAL A 235 18.83 16.72 -2.67
N TYR A 236 18.84 15.53 -3.26
CA TYR A 236 18.66 15.32 -4.69
C TYR A 236 17.38 14.53 -4.92
N LEU A 237 16.58 14.90 -5.93
CA LEU A 237 15.33 14.20 -6.22
C LEU A 237 15.57 12.73 -6.56
N GLY A 238 16.61 12.44 -7.34
CA GLY A 238 16.89 11.05 -7.61
C GLY A 238 18.18 10.81 -8.40
N ARG A 239 18.66 9.58 -8.27
CA ARG A 239 19.69 9.01 -9.12
C ARG A 239 19.11 7.69 -9.69
N PRO A 240 18.97 7.56 -11.03
CA PRO A 240 18.49 6.33 -11.61
C PRO A 240 19.38 5.15 -11.22
N TRP A 241 18.77 4.06 -10.83
CA TRP A 241 19.49 2.82 -10.54
C TRP A 241 19.95 2.11 -11.83
N ARG A 242 19.16 2.26 -12.93
CA ARG A 242 19.52 1.77 -14.26
C ARG A 242 19.77 2.93 -15.24
N PRO A 243 20.70 2.80 -16.22
CA PRO A 243 21.09 3.89 -17.12
C PRO A 243 19.93 4.48 -17.96
N TYR A 244 18.88 3.71 -18.20
CA TYR A 244 17.74 4.12 -19.03
C TYR A 244 16.66 4.91 -18.29
N ALA A 245 16.60 4.82 -16.98
CA ALA A 245 15.61 5.54 -16.15
C ALA A 245 15.83 7.07 -16.13
N SER A 246 17.00 7.55 -16.55
CA SER A 246 17.40 8.98 -16.49
C SER A 246 16.53 9.92 -17.31
N ARG A 247 15.89 9.45 -18.38
CA ARG A 247 15.09 10.29 -19.28
C ARG A 247 13.65 10.53 -18.81
N ARG A 248 13.14 9.72 -17.87
CA ARG A 248 11.74 9.70 -17.45
C ARG A 248 11.51 9.93 -15.95
N MET A 249 12.55 10.35 -15.23
CA MET A 249 12.42 10.72 -13.83
C MET A 249 11.75 12.08 -13.66
N ALA A 250 10.65 12.06 -12.93
CA ALA A 250 9.98 13.18 -12.29
C ALA A 250 9.60 14.35 -13.21
N GLN A 251 8.38 14.36 -13.71
CA GLN A 251 7.70 15.60 -14.01
C GLN A 251 7.20 16.21 -12.70
N LEU A 252 7.67 17.40 -12.40
CA LEU A 252 7.11 18.24 -11.37
C LEU A 252 6.22 19.26 -12.07
N GLU A 253 4.91 19.11 -11.91
CA GLU A 253 3.96 20.16 -12.29
C GLU A 253 3.90 21.18 -11.15
N GLU A 254 4.38 22.39 -11.41
CA GLU A 254 4.11 23.54 -10.52
C GLU A 254 2.65 23.96 -10.72
N SER A 255 1.82 23.84 -9.69
CA SER A 255 0.58 24.61 -9.62
C SER A 255 0.94 26.08 -9.35
N GLY A 256 0.50 26.97 -10.26
CA GLY A 256 0.72 28.40 -10.10
C GLY A 256 0.23 28.94 -8.75
N GLU A 257 1.00 29.94 -8.25
CA GLU A 257 0.68 30.89 -7.20
C GLU A 257 0.53 30.37 -5.75
N ARG A 258 1.64 30.46 -5.01
CA ARG A 258 1.65 31.09 -3.68
C ARG A 258 2.99 31.79 -3.42
N LYS A 259 2.94 33.10 -3.24
CA LYS A 259 4.13 33.98 -3.09
C LYS A 259 4.83 33.91 -1.72
N ASP A 260 4.31 33.19 -0.72
CA ASP A 260 4.76 33.33 0.67
C ASP A 260 5.08 32.01 1.38
N SER A 261 5.66 31.05 0.68
CA SER A 261 6.20 29.85 1.31
C SER A 261 7.67 29.67 0.90
N PRO A 262 8.59 29.28 1.79
CA PRO A 262 9.96 28.94 1.41
C PRO A 262 9.97 27.60 0.66
N LEU A 263 9.31 27.57 -0.50
CA LEU A 263 9.29 26.43 -1.40
C LEU A 263 10.54 26.42 -2.24
N CYS A 264 11.30 25.37 -2.13
CA CYS A 264 12.45 25.11 -3.00
C CYS A 264 11.99 25.02 -4.46
N ARG A 265 12.32 26.02 -5.29
CA ARG A 265 12.01 26.02 -6.73
C ARG A 265 12.86 24.99 -7.43
N ILE A 266 12.19 24.04 -8.10
CA ILE A 266 12.84 23.10 -9.00
C ILE A 266 12.96 23.76 -10.37
N ARG A 267 14.20 24.08 -10.81
CA ARG A 267 14.43 24.49 -12.20
C ARG A 267 14.58 23.26 -13.08
N LYS A 268 13.82 23.21 -14.18
CA LYS A 268 14.01 22.27 -15.28
C LYS A 268 15.37 22.56 -15.93
N TYR A 269 16.29 21.60 -15.87
CA TYR A 269 17.46 21.55 -16.74
C TYR A 269 17.48 20.21 -17.48
N GLY A 270 17.74 20.25 -18.78
CA GLY A 270 17.93 19.06 -19.61
C GLY A 270 19.10 18.20 -19.09
N CYS A 271 19.05 16.92 -19.40
CA CYS A 271 20.00 15.85 -19.15
C CYS A 271 21.24 16.25 -18.31
N GLY A 272 21.09 16.28 -16.98
CA GLY A 272 22.13 16.66 -16.03
C GLY A 272 21.60 16.63 -14.60
N ARG A 273 22.47 16.36 -13.65
CA ARG A 273 22.16 16.26 -12.21
C ARG A 273 21.28 17.42 -11.75
N ARG A 274 20.13 17.14 -11.16
CA ARG A 274 19.23 18.14 -10.58
C ARG A 274 19.50 18.29 -9.10
N TYR A 275 19.83 19.49 -8.66
CA TYR A 275 20.18 19.84 -7.30
C TYR A 275 19.01 20.58 -6.62
N PHE A 276 18.71 20.22 -5.39
CA PHE A 276 17.93 21.05 -4.48
C PHE A 276 18.87 21.65 -3.44
N ARG A 277 18.74 22.93 -3.22
CA ARG A 277 19.31 23.57 -2.03
C ARG A 277 18.17 23.68 -1.02
N ALA A 278 18.29 23.03 0.11
CA ALA A 278 17.42 23.33 1.23
C ALA A 278 17.63 24.81 1.60
N CYS A 279 16.59 25.62 1.49
CA CYS A 279 16.63 26.98 2.02
C CYS A 279 16.68 26.87 3.54
N GLY A 280 17.87 27.07 4.12
CA GLY A 280 18.00 27.25 5.55
C GLY A 280 17.18 28.47 5.98
N MET A 281 16.41 28.32 7.04
CA MET A 281 15.87 29.44 7.78
C MET A 281 17.11 30.17 8.40
N GLY A 282 17.39 31.41 7.95
CA GLY A 282 18.21 32.36 8.64
C GLY A 282 17.44 33.00 9.78
#